data_55f36c022b39b1788d200b115889ed8f
#
_entry.id   55f36c022b39b1788d200b115889ed8f
#
_cell.length_a   1.000
_cell.length_b   1.000
_cell.length_c   1.000
_cell.angle_alpha   90.00
_cell.angle_beta   90.00
_cell.angle_gamma   90.00
#
_symmetry.space_group_name_H-M   'P 1'
#
loop_
_entity.id
_entity.type
_entity.pdbx_description
1 polymer ?
#
loop_
_entity_poly.entity_id
_entity_poly.type
_entity_poly.pdbx_seq_one_letter_code
_entity_poly.pdbx_strand_id
1 'polypeptide(L)'
;NGRQASRLLRPARVYGQADGYNTAIYSDDHGKTWHASAPFPVSGTGEGAVVERSDGVIYYSSRKHFFANGEHRTAQRLHAWSRDGGATWTGPAYHKNLPDGPRHRGEERKAACYNGHFGMAEGLTRLDLPDRHILLYSNDDQPEHTRHRMTVWASFDGGATWPVKRLVDDGTAAYSSLAAGRPGTPSEGWIYLLFERWQDRKGTIGPASLAHFARFNLAWLLERHAKA
;
A
#
# COMPACT_ATOMS: atom_id res chain seq x y z
N ASN A 1 -8.11 12.39 15.73
CA ASN A 1 -8.70 11.81 16.94
C ASN A 1 -7.84 10.72 17.62
N GLY A 2 -6.63 10.45 17.13
CA GLY A 2 -5.72 9.49 17.72
C GLY A 2 -5.13 9.94 19.06
N ARG A 3 -4.46 9.03 19.78
CA ARG A 3 -3.77 9.31 21.05
C ARG A 3 -2.70 10.39 20.95
N GLN A 4 -2.23 10.66 19.74
CA GLN A 4 -1.21 11.65 19.39
C GLN A 4 -1.80 12.64 18.37
N ALA A 5 -2.88 13.32 18.76
CA ALA A 5 -3.49 14.36 17.92
C ALA A 5 -2.43 15.38 17.47
N SER A 6 -2.41 15.71 16.18
CA SER A 6 -1.44 16.60 15.54
C SER A 6 -0.05 16.00 15.25
N ARG A 7 0.22 14.74 15.57
CA ARG A 7 1.45 14.08 15.12
C ARG A 7 1.46 13.96 13.61
N LEU A 8 2.52 14.42 12.99
CA LEU A 8 2.85 14.10 11.60
C LEU A 8 3.56 12.76 11.59
N LEU A 9 3.10 11.83 10.75
CA LEU A 9 3.70 10.51 10.61
C LEU A 9 3.93 10.21 9.14
N ARG A 10 5.11 9.74 8.79
CA ARG A 10 5.45 9.36 7.43
C ARG A 10 6.23 8.05 7.42
N PRO A 11 5.83 7.06 6.57
CA PRO A 11 6.65 5.89 6.36
C PRO A 11 8.00 6.29 5.78
N ALA A 12 9.02 5.60 6.21
CA ALA A 12 10.40 5.79 5.79
C ALA A 12 11.09 4.45 5.61
N ARG A 13 12.22 4.46 4.93
CA ARG A 13 13.02 3.27 4.70
C ARG A 13 14.46 3.52 5.12
N VAL A 14 15.03 2.59 5.88
CA VAL A 14 16.46 2.50 6.07
C VAL A 14 17.01 1.67 4.92
N TYR A 15 17.87 2.31 4.12
CA TYR A 15 18.44 1.66 2.96
C TYR A 15 19.62 0.78 3.40
N GLY A 16 19.60 -0.44 2.96
CA GLY A 16 20.64 -1.43 3.15
C GLY A 16 20.42 -2.55 2.13
N GLN A 17 21.37 -3.45 1.97
CA GLN A 17 21.19 -4.61 1.10
C GLN A 17 20.15 -5.57 1.70
N ALA A 18 20.53 -6.76 2.09
CA ALA A 18 19.60 -7.74 2.67
C ALA A 18 18.95 -7.28 4.00
N ASP A 19 19.54 -6.33 4.69
CA ASP A 19 19.12 -5.83 6.02
C ASP A 19 18.26 -4.57 5.97
N GLY A 20 17.91 -4.08 4.77
CA GLY A 20 17.03 -2.93 4.62
C GLY A 20 15.67 -3.18 5.29
N TYR A 21 15.11 -2.15 5.93
CA TYR A 21 13.82 -2.26 6.60
C TYR A 21 13.03 -0.96 6.54
N ASN A 22 11.73 -1.08 6.68
CA ASN A 22 10.86 0.06 6.87
C ASN A 22 10.91 0.54 8.33
N THR A 23 10.74 1.82 8.49
CA THR A 23 10.49 2.54 9.73
C THR A 23 9.45 3.60 9.45
N ALA A 24 9.20 4.48 10.38
CA ALA A 24 8.51 5.73 10.14
C ALA A 24 9.30 6.87 10.79
N ILE A 25 9.08 8.08 10.31
CA ILE A 25 9.48 9.30 10.99
C ILE A 25 8.24 10.02 11.46
N TYR A 26 8.30 10.62 12.64
CA TYR A 26 7.20 11.39 13.19
C TYR A 26 7.66 12.69 13.85
N SER A 27 6.73 13.65 13.89
CA SER A 27 6.93 14.95 14.51
C SER A 27 5.72 15.30 15.38
N ASP A 28 5.96 15.76 16.59
CA ASP A 28 4.93 16.22 17.53
C ASP A 28 4.87 17.75 17.65
N ASP A 29 5.71 18.46 16.89
CA ASP A 29 5.88 19.91 16.92
C ASP A 29 5.67 20.58 15.56
N HIS A 30 4.76 20.02 14.76
CA HIS A 30 4.40 20.48 13.40
C HIS A 30 5.59 20.49 12.43
N GLY A 31 6.48 19.49 12.54
CA GLY A 31 7.58 19.29 11.60
C GLY A 31 8.87 20.04 11.95
N LYS A 32 8.95 20.67 13.12
CA LYS A 32 10.18 21.35 13.55
C LYS A 32 11.26 20.36 13.94
N THR A 33 10.90 19.30 14.65
CA THR A 33 11.79 18.18 14.97
C THR A 33 11.18 16.87 14.53
N TRP A 34 12.05 15.91 14.17
CA TRP A 34 11.64 14.61 13.68
C TRP A 34 12.35 13.49 14.44
N HIS A 35 11.61 12.44 14.74
CA HIS A 35 12.08 11.25 15.42
C HIS A 35 11.86 10.03 14.53
N ALA A 36 12.75 9.04 14.59
CA ALA A 36 12.53 7.75 13.95
C ALA A 36 11.73 6.82 14.87
N SER A 37 10.81 6.06 14.30
CA SER A 37 10.13 4.98 15.00
C SER A 37 11.06 3.77 15.20
N ALA A 38 10.61 2.82 15.99
CA ALA A 38 11.19 1.47 15.94
C ALA A 38 11.14 0.92 14.50
N PRO A 39 12.06 0.02 14.11
CA PRO A 39 12.00 -0.67 12.84
C PRO A 39 10.67 -1.42 12.65
N PHE A 40 10.21 -1.51 11.41
CA PHE A 40 9.17 -2.48 11.05
C PHE A 40 9.65 -3.88 11.44
N PRO A 41 8.80 -4.71 12.09
CA PRO A 41 9.28 -5.92 12.77
C PRO A 41 9.63 -7.09 11.82
N VAL A 42 9.92 -6.80 10.57
CA VAL A 42 10.43 -7.74 9.57
C VAL A 42 11.47 -7.05 8.73
N SER A 43 12.64 -7.64 8.58
CA SER A 43 13.73 -7.16 7.72
C SER A 43 13.40 -7.35 6.23
N GLY A 44 14.19 -6.75 5.35
CA GLY A 44 14.00 -6.84 3.90
C GLY A 44 12.77 -6.11 3.39
N THR A 45 12.15 -5.26 4.20
CA THR A 45 11.00 -4.44 3.81
C THR A 45 11.45 -3.16 3.10
N GLY A 46 10.56 -2.56 2.33
CA GLY A 46 10.90 -1.43 1.45
C GLY A 46 9.83 -0.35 1.43
N GLU A 47 9.20 -0.17 0.30
CA GLU A 47 8.15 0.84 0.15
C GLU A 47 6.93 0.47 1.00
N GLY A 48 6.34 1.46 1.65
CA GLY A 48 5.19 1.23 2.50
C GLY A 48 4.35 2.47 2.71
N ALA A 49 3.12 2.24 3.17
CA ALA A 49 2.14 3.27 3.47
C ALA A 49 1.53 3.06 4.85
N VAL A 50 1.10 4.14 5.47
CA VAL A 50 0.43 4.13 6.77
C VAL A 50 -0.92 4.80 6.68
N VAL A 51 -1.88 4.32 7.46
CA VAL A 51 -3.17 4.96 7.64
C VAL A 51 -3.64 4.82 9.07
N GLU A 52 -4.16 5.90 9.65
CA GLU A 52 -4.79 5.87 10.96
C GLU A 52 -6.24 5.39 10.83
N ARG A 53 -6.62 4.41 11.63
CA ARG A 53 -7.99 3.93 11.78
C ARG A 53 -8.80 4.89 12.66
N SER A 54 -10.11 4.73 12.68
CA SER A 54 -11.00 5.54 13.52
C SER A 54 -10.77 5.36 15.02
N ASP A 55 -10.23 4.22 15.44
CA ASP A 55 -9.89 3.92 16.84
C ASP A 55 -8.48 4.41 17.24
N GLY A 56 -7.79 5.12 16.34
CA GLY A 56 -6.44 5.66 16.56
C GLY A 56 -5.31 4.64 16.41
N VAL A 57 -5.63 3.40 16.04
CA VAL A 57 -4.61 2.40 15.68
C VAL A 57 -4.10 2.73 14.28
N ILE A 58 -2.79 2.70 14.09
CA ILE A 58 -2.17 2.91 12.79
C ILE A 58 -1.92 1.55 12.14
N TYR A 59 -2.40 1.39 10.93
CA TYR A 59 -2.11 0.28 10.05
C TYR A 59 -0.94 0.65 9.14
N TYR A 60 0.09 -0.18 9.11
CA TYR A 60 1.24 -0.07 8.22
C TYR A 60 1.20 -1.20 7.20
N SER A 61 1.09 -0.88 5.93
CA SER A 61 1.29 -1.81 4.82
C SER A 61 2.70 -1.67 4.28
N SER A 62 3.37 -2.77 4.01
CA SER A 62 4.75 -2.78 3.57
C SER A 62 5.00 -3.81 2.48
N ARG A 63 5.77 -3.39 1.50
CA ARG A 63 6.36 -4.27 0.50
C ARG A 63 7.49 -5.08 1.12
N LYS A 64 7.57 -6.37 0.81
CA LYS A 64 8.74 -7.20 1.08
C LYS A 64 9.67 -7.19 -0.14
N HIS A 65 10.76 -6.43 -0.04
CA HIS A 65 11.73 -6.25 -1.13
C HIS A 65 12.74 -7.39 -1.21
N PHE A 66 13.25 -7.82 -0.05
CA PHE A 66 14.35 -8.77 0.05
C PHE A 66 13.92 -9.95 0.92
N PHE A 67 14.37 -11.12 0.53
CA PHE A 67 14.15 -12.37 1.25
C PHE A 67 15.51 -12.96 1.60
N ALA A 68 15.67 -13.41 2.82
CA ALA A 68 16.85 -14.15 3.23
C ALA A 68 16.93 -15.50 2.50
N ASN A 69 18.13 -16.06 2.45
CA ASN A 69 18.31 -17.40 1.88
C ASN A 69 17.46 -18.42 2.64
N GLY A 70 16.64 -19.20 1.92
CA GLY A 70 15.72 -20.16 2.51
C GLY A 70 14.40 -19.57 3.03
N GLU A 71 14.22 -18.25 3.02
CA GLU A 71 12.94 -17.65 3.39
C GLU A 71 11.88 -17.97 2.33
N HIS A 72 10.68 -18.34 2.79
CA HIS A 72 9.56 -18.59 1.88
C HIS A 72 9.11 -17.30 1.20
N ARG A 73 9.18 -17.29 -0.12
CA ARG A 73 8.78 -16.13 -0.92
C ARG A 73 7.28 -16.14 -1.14
N THR A 74 6.64 -15.05 -0.74
CA THR A 74 5.21 -14.83 -0.98
C THR A 74 5.02 -13.53 -1.76
N ALA A 75 4.03 -13.51 -2.66
CA ALA A 75 3.62 -12.32 -3.39
C ALA A 75 2.52 -11.54 -2.63
N GLN A 76 2.59 -11.52 -1.31
CA GLN A 76 1.60 -10.90 -0.44
C GLN A 76 2.20 -9.73 0.34
N ARG A 77 1.39 -8.69 0.57
CA ARG A 77 1.77 -7.53 1.38
C ARG A 77 1.97 -7.94 2.83
N LEU A 78 3.01 -7.38 3.44
CA LEU A 78 3.19 -7.38 4.89
C LEU A 78 2.37 -6.25 5.52
N HIS A 79 1.90 -6.48 6.73
CA HIS A 79 1.35 -5.43 7.56
C HIS A 79 1.84 -5.52 9.00
N ALA A 80 1.74 -4.42 9.71
CA ALA A 80 1.92 -4.32 11.16
C ALA A 80 1.04 -3.20 11.71
N TRP A 81 0.92 -3.15 13.02
CA TRP A 81 0.05 -2.22 13.72
C TRP A 81 0.84 -1.40 14.73
N SER A 82 0.40 -0.15 14.94
CA SER A 82 0.88 0.68 16.03
C SER A 82 -0.29 1.17 16.88
N ARG A 83 -0.12 1.15 18.20
CA ARG A 83 -1.10 1.66 19.17
C ARG A 83 -0.57 2.89 19.93
N ASP A 84 0.62 3.34 19.59
CA ASP A 84 1.35 4.43 20.23
C ASP A 84 1.69 5.59 19.26
N GLY A 85 0.85 5.75 18.22
CA GLY A 85 1.00 6.83 17.25
C GLY A 85 2.16 6.61 16.28
N GLY A 86 2.53 5.36 16.00
CA GLY A 86 3.58 5.03 15.04
C GLY A 86 4.99 5.01 15.64
N ALA A 87 5.14 5.01 16.98
CA ALA A 87 6.45 4.90 17.61
C ALA A 87 6.97 3.46 17.59
N THR A 88 6.10 2.47 17.77
CA THR A 88 6.43 1.04 17.69
C THR A 88 5.42 0.27 16.85
N TRP A 89 5.84 -0.92 16.34
CA TRP A 89 5.06 -1.75 15.42
C TRP A 89 4.96 -3.19 15.94
N THR A 90 3.77 -3.76 15.87
CA THR A 90 3.47 -5.09 16.40
C THR A 90 2.64 -5.93 15.44
N GLY A 91 2.60 -7.25 15.66
CA GLY A 91 1.75 -8.19 14.94
C GLY A 91 2.03 -8.26 13.43
N PRO A 92 3.30 -8.40 12.99
CA PRO A 92 3.59 -8.49 11.57
C PRO A 92 3.00 -9.77 10.98
N ALA A 93 2.34 -9.65 9.84
CA ALA A 93 1.82 -10.79 9.11
C ALA A 93 1.69 -10.49 7.62
N TYR A 94 1.63 -11.55 6.80
CA TYR A 94 1.28 -11.44 5.39
C TYR A 94 -0.22 -11.45 5.21
N HIS A 95 -0.72 -10.54 4.38
CA HIS A 95 -2.12 -10.54 3.96
C HIS A 95 -2.39 -11.62 2.91
N LYS A 96 -3.36 -12.48 3.17
CA LYS A 96 -3.74 -13.54 2.21
C LYS A 96 -4.27 -12.99 0.89
N ASN A 97 -4.92 -11.84 0.91
CA ASN A 97 -5.69 -11.32 -0.23
C ASN A 97 -5.09 -10.04 -0.85
N LEU A 98 -4.07 -9.45 -0.26
CA LEU A 98 -3.41 -8.28 -0.84
C LEU A 98 -2.13 -8.70 -1.56
N PRO A 99 -2.04 -8.44 -2.88
CA PRO A 99 -0.84 -8.76 -3.63
C PRO A 99 0.30 -7.79 -3.31
N ASP A 100 1.52 -8.29 -3.42
CA ASP A 100 2.76 -7.50 -3.43
C ASP A 100 3.41 -7.55 -4.81
N GLY A 101 2.60 -7.49 -5.85
CA GLY A 101 3.00 -7.60 -7.23
C GLY A 101 3.23 -9.04 -7.71
N PRO A 102 3.59 -9.19 -8.98
CA PRO A 102 3.70 -10.51 -9.61
C PRO A 102 4.86 -11.32 -9.03
N ARG A 103 4.66 -12.64 -8.98
CA ARG A 103 5.74 -13.59 -8.69
C ARG A 103 6.68 -13.69 -9.88
N HIS A 104 7.97 -13.55 -9.66
CA HIS A 104 8.95 -14.00 -10.65
C HIS A 104 8.93 -15.53 -10.72
N ARG A 105 8.50 -16.09 -11.84
CA ARG A 105 8.75 -17.49 -12.15
C ARG A 105 10.10 -17.59 -12.81
N GLY A 106 10.99 -18.31 -12.16
CA GLY A 106 12.18 -18.84 -12.81
C GLY A 106 13.37 -17.89 -12.78
N GLU A 107 14.44 -18.55 -12.51
CA GLU A 107 15.83 -18.22 -12.74
C GLU A 107 16.37 -16.97 -12.04
N GLU A 108 17.03 -17.27 -10.94
CA GLU A 108 18.34 -16.74 -10.58
C GLU A 108 18.75 -15.46 -11.34
N ARG A 109 18.05 -14.36 -11.13
CA ARG A 109 18.79 -13.12 -11.29
C ARG A 109 19.73 -13.02 -10.11
N LYS A 110 21.00 -13.31 -10.38
CA LYS A 110 22.17 -13.23 -9.50
C LYS A 110 22.48 -11.84 -8.95
N ALA A 111 21.51 -10.94 -8.93
CA ALA A 111 21.66 -9.63 -8.32
C ALA A 111 20.94 -9.63 -6.98
N ALA A 112 21.66 -9.43 -5.91
CA ALA A 112 21.21 -9.43 -4.53
C ALA A 112 20.04 -8.47 -4.19
N CYS A 113 19.60 -7.68 -5.13
CA CYS A 113 18.56 -6.66 -4.96
C CYS A 113 17.21 -6.99 -5.59
N TYR A 114 17.04 -8.12 -6.28
CA TYR A 114 15.76 -8.44 -6.96
C TYR A 114 15.38 -9.91 -6.73
N ASN A 115 15.09 -10.22 -5.50
CA ASN A 115 14.62 -11.57 -5.13
C ASN A 115 13.17 -11.84 -5.59
N GLY A 116 12.75 -11.29 -6.71
CA GLY A 116 11.67 -11.88 -7.46
C GLY A 116 10.27 -11.34 -7.19
N HIS A 117 10.11 -10.20 -6.54
CA HIS A 117 8.81 -9.54 -6.44
C HIS A 117 8.88 -8.15 -7.07
N PHE A 118 8.02 -7.92 -8.06
CA PHE A 118 7.81 -6.59 -8.65
C PHE A 118 6.71 -5.83 -7.90
N GLY A 119 6.69 -5.92 -6.58
CA GLY A 119 5.81 -5.12 -5.76
C GLY A 119 5.98 -3.62 -6.05
N MET A 120 5.02 -2.82 -5.67
CA MET A 120 4.99 -1.39 -5.93
C MET A 120 4.64 -0.64 -4.65
N ALA A 121 4.96 0.65 -4.60
CA ALA A 121 4.38 1.51 -3.61
C ALA A 121 2.88 1.61 -3.90
N GLU A 122 2.10 1.20 -2.91
CA GLU A 122 0.65 1.18 -2.96
C GLU A 122 0.04 2.53 -2.58
N GLY A 123 -1.18 2.74 -3.04
CA GLY A 123 -2.06 3.72 -2.41
C GLY A 123 -2.75 3.12 -1.19
N LEU A 124 -2.77 3.84 -0.09
CA LEU A 124 -3.49 3.47 1.12
C LEU A 124 -4.13 4.71 1.73
N THR A 125 -5.43 4.67 1.96
CA THR A 125 -6.16 5.79 2.56
C THR A 125 -7.36 5.30 3.37
N ARG A 126 -7.94 6.20 4.16
CA ARG A 126 -9.20 5.99 4.87
C ARG A 126 -10.29 6.87 4.25
N LEU A 127 -11.39 6.25 3.89
CA LEU A 127 -12.62 6.92 3.51
C LEU A 127 -13.50 7.02 4.75
N ASP A 128 -13.76 8.24 5.20
CA ASP A 128 -14.66 8.54 6.30
C ASP A 128 -16.05 8.86 5.76
N LEU A 129 -17.04 8.10 6.22
CA LEU A 129 -18.46 8.32 5.98
C LEU A 129 -19.16 8.54 7.33
N PRO A 130 -20.38 9.10 7.36
CA PRO A 130 -21.04 9.43 8.63
C PRO A 130 -21.14 8.30 9.66
N ASP A 131 -21.31 7.07 9.19
CA ASP A 131 -21.56 5.88 10.02
C ASP A 131 -20.45 4.82 9.95
N ARG A 132 -19.42 5.03 9.13
CA ARG A 132 -18.36 4.03 8.93
C ARG A 132 -17.05 4.59 8.42
N HIS A 133 -15.99 3.88 8.71
CA HIS A 133 -14.64 4.16 8.22
C HIS A 133 -14.15 2.97 7.42
N ILE A 134 -13.70 3.22 6.20
CA ILE A 134 -13.31 2.18 5.25
C ILE A 134 -11.84 2.41 4.89
N LEU A 135 -11.02 1.39 5.02
CA LEU A 135 -9.66 1.45 4.47
C LEU A 135 -9.68 1.04 3.00
N LEU A 136 -8.98 1.79 2.19
CA LEU A 136 -8.83 1.57 0.76
C LEU A 136 -7.36 1.33 0.44
N TYR A 137 -7.11 0.35 -0.41
CA TYR A 137 -5.80 -0.06 -0.87
C TYR A 137 -5.80 -0.13 -2.38
N SER A 138 -4.75 0.35 -3.05
CA SER A 138 -4.58 0.20 -4.50
C SER A 138 -3.23 -0.40 -4.84
N ASN A 139 -3.21 -1.32 -5.79
CA ASN A 139 -2.00 -1.94 -6.33
C ASN A 139 -2.34 -2.67 -7.65
N ASP A 140 -1.34 -3.26 -8.28
CA ASP A 140 -1.56 -4.20 -9.37
C ASP A 140 -2.14 -5.53 -8.84
N ASP A 141 -3.09 -6.09 -9.57
CA ASP A 141 -3.71 -7.39 -9.26
C ASP A 141 -3.31 -8.44 -10.31
N GLN A 142 -2.02 -8.69 -10.40
CA GLN A 142 -1.46 -9.60 -11.39
C GLN A 142 -0.53 -10.62 -10.73
N PRO A 143 -0.89 -11.90 -10.76
CA PRO A 143 -0.04 -12.97 -10.21
C PRO A 143 1.14 -13.33 -11.11
N GLU A 144 1.16 -12.89 -12.37
CA GLU A 144 2.16 -13.26 -13.37
C GLU A 144 3.03 -12.06 -13.74
N HIS A 145 4.24 -12.28 -14.05
CA HIS A 145 5.42 -11.55 -14.52
C HIS A 145 5.38 -10.04 -14.86
N THR A 146 4.24 -9.38 -14.91
CA THR A 146 4.14 -7.99 -15.35
C THR A 146 3.24 -7.17 -14.44
N ARG A 147 3.55 -5.88 -14.30
CA ARG A 147 2.75 -4.92 -13.55
C ARG A 147 1.56 -4.50 -14.39
N HIS A 148 0.39 -5.06 -14.10
CA HIS A 148 -0.88 -4.81 -14.79
C HIS A 148 -2.04 -4.81 -13.82
N ARG A 149 -3.20 -4.34 -14.29
CA ARG A 149 -4.48 -4.47 -13.62
C ARG A 149 -4.55 -3.64 -12.34
N MET A 150 -4.45 -2.31 -12.48
CA MET A 150 -4.66 -1.41 -11.35
C MET A 150 -6.01 -1.70 -10.70
N THR A 151 -5.97 -2.17 -9.48
CA THR A 151 -7.13 -2.61 -8.71
C THR A 151 -7.21 -1.87 -7.39
N VAL A 152 -8.41 -1.64 -6.91
CA VAL A 152 -8.67 -1.06 -5.58
C VAL A 152 -9.39 -2.09 -4.72
N TRP A 153 -8.93 -2.25 -3.49
CA TRP A 153 -9.55 -3.09 -2.46
C TRP A 153 -10.15 -2.22 -1.37
N ALA A 154 -11.17 -2.75 -0.68
CA ALA A 154 -11.74 -2.13 0.49
C ALA A 154 -11.81 -3.09 1.67
N SER A 155 -11.51 -2.56 2.85
CA SER A 155 -11.63 -3.21 4.15
C SER A 155 -12.63 -2.45 5.01
N PHE A 156 -13.54 -3.19 5.65
CA PHE A 156 -14.59 -2.68 6.52
C PHE A 156 -14.33 -3.00 8.01
N ASP A 157 -13.25 -3.68 8.29
CA ASP A 157 -12.84 -4.15 9.64
C ASP A 157 -11.47 -3.58 10.05
N GLY A 158 -11.11 -2.44 9.47
CA GLY A 158 -9.89 -1.72 9.78
C GLY A 158 -8.61 -2.39 9.28
N GLY A 159 -8.68 -3.13 8.17
CA GLY A 159 -7.53 -3.75 7.52
C GLY A 159 -7.29 -5.21 7.92
N ALA A 160 -8.15 -5.81 8.74
CA ALA A 160 -8.05 -7.23 9.07
C ALA A 160 -8.39 -8.12 7.87
N THR A 161 -9.43 -7.77 7.12
CA THR A 161 -9.80 -8.42 5.86
C THR A 161 -10.06 -7.41 4.75
N TRP A 162 -9.93 -7.86 3.49
CA TRP A 162 -10.12 -7.06 2.29
C TRP A 162 -11.07 -7.79 1.32
N PRO A 163 -12.37 -7.87 1.65
CA PRO A 163 -13.33 -8.71 0.94
C PRO A 163 -13.79 -8.15 -0.41
N VAL A 164 -13.62 -6.86 -0.62
CA VAL A 164 -14.06 -6.18 -1.85
C VAL A 164 -12.85 -5.77 -2.65
N LYS A 165 -12.89 -6.03 -3.95
CA LYS A 165 -11.93 -5.48 -4.91
C LYS A 165 -12.61 -5.13 -6.22
N ARG A 166 -12.11 -4.09 -6.90
CA ARG A 166 -12.56 -3.71 -8.23
C ARG A 166 -11.41 -3.27 -9.11
N LEU A 167 -11.36 -3.80 -10.31
CA LEU A 167 -10.45 -3.40 -11.36
C LEU A 167 -10.79 -1.99 -11.82
N VAL A 168 -9.78 -1.12 -11.84
CA VAL A 168 -9.88 0.27 -12.34
C VAL A 168 -9.40 0.36 -13.79
N ASP A 169 -8.28 -0.29 -14.08
CA ASP A 169 -7.66 -0.29 -15.42
C ASP A 169 -6.99 -1.64 -15.69
N ASP A 170 -7.28 -2.25 -16.83
CA ASP A 170 -6.76 -3.57 -17.22
C ASP A 170 -5.38 -3.49 -17.93
N GLY A 171 -4.87 -2.29 -18.13
CA GLY A 171 -3.58 -2.09 -18.77
C GLY A 171 -2.40 -2.23 -17.82
N THR A 172 -1.24 -1.81 -18.30
CA THR A 172 -0.03 -1.71 -17.46
C THR A 172 -0.29 -0.78 -16.27
N ALA A 173 0.25 -1.13 -15.12
CA ALA A 173 0.08 -0.36 -13.89
C ALA A 173 1.37 -0.38 -13.08
N ALA A 174 1.69 0.73 -12.43
CA ALA A 174 2.83 0.81 -11.55
C ALA A 174 2.47 1.51 -10.23
N TYR A 175 3.29 2.40 -9.74
CA TYR A 175 3.06 3.09 -8.48
C TYR A 175 1.68 3.76 -8.45
N SER A 176 1.06 3.75 -7.29
CA SER A 176 -0.25 4.35 -7.11
C SER A 176 -0.34 5.14 -5.80
N SER A 177 -1.26 6.09 -5.78
CA SER A 177 -1.58 6.89 -4.60
C SER A 177 -3.09 7.07 -4.51
N LEU A 178 -3.65 6.85 -3.33
CA LEU A 178 -5.07 7.04 -3.03
C LEU A 178 -5.27 8.23 -2.11
N ALA A 179 -6.35 8.97 -2.36
CA ALA A 179 -6.85 9.99 -1.45
C ALA A 179 -8.37 9.88 -1.35
N ALA A 180 -8.90 10.07 -0.16
CA ALA A 180 -10.34 10.19 0.06
C ALA A 180 -10.73 11.67 0.20
N GLY A 181 -11.90 12.01 -0.29
CA GLY A 181 -12.49 13.34 -0.12
C GLY A 181 -12.78 13.64 1.35
N ARG A 182 -12.63 14.88 1.74
CA ARG A 182 -12.81 15.30 3.14
C ARG A 182 -14.29 15.42 3.47
N PRO A 183 -14.73 14.89 4.64
CA PRO A 183 -16.07 15.13 5.15
C PRO A 183 -16.41 16.62 5.23
N GLY A 184 -17.66 16.97 4.96
CA GLY A 184 -18.15 18.35 5.00
C GLY A 184 -17.68 19.24 3.82
N THR A 185 -17.10 18.66 2.78
CA THR A 185 -16.69 19.37 1.56
C THR A 185 -17.36 18.79 0.31
N PRO A 186 -17.34 19.49 -0.83
CA PRO A 186 -17.85 18.94 -2.10
C PRO A 186 -17.14 17.66 -2.58
N SER A 187 -16.01 17.30 -1.96
CA SER A 187 -15.29 16.07 -2.25
C SER A 187 -15.71 14.89 -1.37
N GLU A 188 -16.60 15.09 -0.41
CA GLU A 188 -17.04 14.02 0.51
C GLU A 188 -17.58 12.80 -0.27
N GLY A 189 -17.15 11.60 0.15
CA GLY A 189 -17.52 10.33 -0.47
C GLY A 189 -16.81 10.00 -1.78
N TRP A 190 -16.04 10.92 -2.33
CA TRP A 190 -15.22 10.64 -3.50
C TRP A 190 -13.87 10.00 -3.12
N ILE A 191 -13.40 9.13 -4.01
CA ILE A 191 -12.12 8.46 -3.94
C ILE A 191 -11.33 8.87 -5.17
N TYR A 192 -10.09 9.25 -4.98
CA TYR A 192 -9.17 9.70 -6.02
C TYR A 192 -7.99 8.76 -6.07
N LEU A 193 -7.67 8.26 -7.26
CA LEU A 193 -6.55 7.37 -7.53
C LEU A 193 -5.67 8.00 -8.59
N LEU A 194 -4.40 8.22 -8.26
CA LEU A 194 -3.35 8.54 -9.21
C LEU A 194 -2.49 7.29 -9.38
N PHE A 195 -2.20 6.89 -10.61
CA PHE A 195 -1.34 5.74 -10.87
C PHE A 195 -0.54 5.91 -12.16
N GLU A 196 0.59 5.24 -12.21
CA GLU A 196 1.43 5.18 -13.39
C GLU A 196 0.93 4.10 -14.34
N ARG A 197 0.93 4.41 -15.64
CA ARG A 197 0.64 3.49 -16.73
C ARG A 197 1.72 3.63 -17.81
N TRP A 198 2.20 2.51 -18.31
CA TRP A 198 3.16 2.52 -19.41
C TRP A 198 2.49 2.25 -20.74
N GLN A 199 3.06 2.79 -21.81
CA GLN A 199 2.50 2.60 -23.14
C GLN A 199 2.94 1.29 -23.79
N ASP A 200 4.04 0.69 -23.34
CA ASP A 200 4.51 -0.57 -23.90
C ASP A 200 4.01 -1.79 -23.10
N ARG A 201 3.68 -2.85 -23.84
CA ARG A 201 3.25 -4.14 -23.27
C ARG A 201 4.38 -4.92 -22.61
N LYS A 202 5.61 -4.42 -22.63
CA LYS A 202 6.82 -5.14 -22.14
C LYS A 202 7.10 -4.92 -20.66
N GLY A 203 6.32 -4.10 -19.97
CA GLY A 203 6.46 -3.87 -18.54
C GLY A 203 7.77 -3.18 -18.12
N THR A 204 8.48 -2.60 -19.06
CA THR A 204 9.66 -1.80 -18.78
C THR A 204 9.25 -0.37 -18.44
N ILE A 205 9.85 0.19 -17.39
CA ILE A 205 9.74 1.63 -17.09
C ILE A 205 10.47 2.37 -18.23
N GLY A 206 9.69 2.85 -19.17
CA GLY A 206 10.20 3.63 -20.29
C GLY A 206 9.93 5.13 -20.09
N PRO A 207 10.54 5.99 -20.90
CA PRO A 207 10.35 7.44 -20.83
C PRO A 207 8.91 7.89 -21.19
N ALA A 208 8.02 6.96 -21.52
CA ALA A 208 6.62 7.21 -21.88
C ALA A 208 5.61 6.79 -20.78
N SER A 209 6.04 6.74 -19.52
CA SER A 209 5.11 6.52 -18.42
C SER A 209 4.15 7.71 -18.26
N LEU A 210 2.86 7.44 -18.28
CA LEU A 210 1.82 8.44 -18.10
C LEU A 210 1.21 8.32 -16.73
N ALA A 211 0.98 9.45 -16.07
CA ALA A 211 0.18 9.49 -14.86
C ALA A 211 -1.31 9.49 -15.25
N HIS A 212 -2.04 8.50 -14.75
CA HIS A 212 -3.49 8.39 -14.92
C HIS A 212 -4.20 8.77 -13.63
N PHE A 213 -5.33 9.44 -13.79
CA PHE A 213 -6.15 9.87 -12.67
C PHE A 213 -7.56 9.30 -12.83
N ALA A 214 -8.02 8.61 -11.79
CA ALA A 214 -9.37 8.11 -11.69
C ALA A 214 -10.08 8.71 -10.48
N ARG A 215 -11.38 8.99 -10.63
CA ARG A 215 -12.28 9.42 -9.57
C ARG A 215 -13.51 8.53 -9.55
N PHE A 216 -13.83 7.97 -8.41
CA PHE A 216 -15.00 7.11 -8.22
C PHE A 216 -15.50 7.23 -6.77
N ASN A 217 -16.57 6.53 -6.44
CA ASN A 217 -17.14 6.51 -5.10
C ASN A 217 -17.31 5.08 -4.59
N LEU A 218 -17.75 4.93 -3.34
CA LEU A 218 -17.96 3.62 -2.74
C LEU A 218 -19.04 2.80 -3.49
N ALA A 219 -20.09 3.43 -3.97
CA ALA A 219 -21.15 2.74 -4.71
C ALA A 219 -20.58 2.05 -5.94
N TRP A 220 -19.75 2.76 -6.73
CA TRP A 220 -19.03 2.17 -7.85
C TRP A 220 -18.14 1.00 -7.41
N LEU A 221 -17.39 1.13 -6.32
CA LEU A 221 -16.48 0.08 -5.84
C LEU A 221 -17.26 -1.19 -5.43
N LEU A 222 -18.45 -1.04 -4.88
CA LEU A 222 -19.31 -2.13 -4.41
C LEU A 222 -20.18 -2.77 -5.49
N GLU A 223 -20.36 -2.10 -6.60
CA GLU A 223 -21.19 -2.61 -7.71
C GLU A 223 -20.63 -3.95 -8.21
N ARG A 224 -21.42 -4.99 -8.10
CA ARG A 224 -21.09 -6.28 -8.71
C ARG A 224 -21.20 -6.12 -10.24
N HIS A 225 -20.14 -6.45 -10.96
CA HIS A 225 -20.30 -6.64 -12.39
C HIS A 225 -21.38 -7.70 -12.61
N ALA A 226 -22.51 -7.33 -13.21
CA ALA A 226 -23.40 -8.30 -13.79
C ALA A 226 -22.53 -9.12 -14.75
N LYS A 227 -22.52 -10.44 -14.57
CA LYS A 227 -21.81 -11.34 -15.49
C LYS A 227 -22.41 -11.06 -16.89
N ALA A 228 -21.59 -10.52 -17.79
CA ALA A 228 -21.91 -10.46 -19.21
C ALA A 228 -21.91 -11.88 -19.79
#